data_4b8c033b6220a9c6d8c87cc997596482
#
_entry.id   4b8c033b6220a9c6d8c87cc997596482
#
_cell.length_a   1.000
_cell.length_b   1.000
_cell.length_c   1.000
_cell.angle_alpha   90.00
_cell.angle_beta   90.00
_cell.angle_gamma   90.00
#
_symmetry.space_group_name_H-M   'P 1'
#
loop_
_entity.id
_entity.type
_entity.pdbx_description
1 polymer ?
#
loop_
_entity_poly.entity_id
_entity_poly.type
_entity_poly.pdbx_seq_one_letter_code
_entity_poly.pdbx_strand_id
1 'polypeptide(L)'
;MVLALAALWLLPSGEPDTAVRPAADRPKPQPSAVYQPPPGVVATPAFAKQVKANESGLIPVLMYHRIIKKRLASIDRTPSQFRKELEKLARQGYVPITARQFATGDIRVPAGKYPVVLTFDDGHESHFRLGADGRPERHTAVGILMDVARKYPHFQPVATFWINKRPFGLDDPAEQARAAQWLVRNGFEVANHTWSHYNLRTLKTKKVREQIVRLERLLKKLGVEPSQTMALPFGSMPRSKKAAAKGSWDGTPYGIAGVFLAGAEPSVSPYAKSFDPGAIQRIQSNGKKGECRKWCSQYWLEWLNKHPGERYVSDGDPDHVSVPKALRGNIHPKRKGQIIAY
;
A
#
# COMPACT_ATOMS: atom_id res chain seq x y z
N MET A 1 -13.25 49.80 78.25
CA MET A 1 -12.46 50.69 77.39
C MET A 1 -11.23 49.94 76.94
N VAL A 2 -11.28 49.31 75.77
CA VAL A 2 -10.11 48.66 75.16
C VAL A 2 -10.12 49.07 73.72
N LEU A 3 -9.10 49.81 73.31
CA LEU A 3 -8.85 50.25 71.91
C LEU A 3 -8.30 49.10 71.09
N ALA A 4 -8.96 48.81 70.01
CA ALA A 4 -8.43 47.88 69.00
C ALA A 4 -7.76 48.68 67.87
N LEU A 5 -6.47 48.52 67.69
CA LEU A 5 -5.66 49.02 66.55
C LEU A 5 -5.87 48.12 65.35
N ALA A 6 -6.40 48.66 64.24
CA ALA A 6 -6.44 48.01 62.97
C ALA A 6 -5.15 48.30 62.18
N ALA A 7 -4.39 47.28 61.90
CA ALA A 7 -3.22 47.36 61.02
C ALA A 7 -3.67 47.08 59.55
N LEU A 8 -3.56 48.09 58.69
CA LEU A 8 -3.72 47.97 57.25
C LEU A 8 -2.47 47.28 56.65
N TRP A 9 -2.62 46.13 56.04
CA TRP A 9 -1.59 45.53 55.20
C TRP A 9 -1.88 45.93 53.72
N LEU A 10 -0.95 46.70 53.17
CA LEU A 10 -0.88 47.00 51.77
C LEU A 10 -0.29 45.75 51.04
N LEU A 11 -1.07 45.11 50.20
CA LEU A 11 -0.58 44.09 49.27
C LEU A 11 -0.13 44.77 47.98
N PRO A 12 1.04 44.43 47.43
CA PRO A 12 1.44 44.91 46.12
C PRO A 12 0.65 44.15 45.04
N SER A 13 0.01 44.89 44.14
CA SER A 13 -0.60 44.39 42.92
C SER A 13 0.48 43.99 41.91
N GLY A 14 0.78 42.69 41.85
CA GLY A 14 1.58 42.11 40.77
C GLY A 14 0.66 41.66 39.65
N GLU A 15 0.72 42.32 38.52
CA GLU A 15 0.14 41.82 37.27
C GLU A 15 0.84 40.50 36.87
N PRO A 16 0.11 39.48 36.39
CA PRO A 16 0.77 38.29 35.84
C PRO A 16 1.31 38.60 34.41
N ASP A 17 2.63 38.67 34.33
CA ASP A 17 3.34 38.76 33.05
C ASP A 17 3.12 37.48 32.27
N THR A 18 2.14 37.46 31.38
CA THR A 18 1.89 36.38 30.42
C THR A 18 2.87 36.50 29.23
N ALA A 19 4.15 36.27 29.49
CA ALA A 19 5.11 36.06 28.42
C ALA A 19 4.77 34.76 27.69
N VAL A 20 4.06 34.88 26.58
CA VAL A 20 3.86 33.80 25.62
C VAL A 20 5.23 33.38 25.08
N ARG A 21 5.79 32.28 25.60
CA ARG A 21 6.98 31.68 25.02
C ARG A 21 6.71 31.29 23.57
N PRO A 22 7.53 31.70 22.58
CA PRO A 22 7.41 31.23 21.21
C PRO A 22 7.47 29.70 21.22
N ALA A 23 6.53 29.06 20.53
CA ALA A 23 6.54 27.63 20.33
C ALA A 23 7.89 27.23 19.70
N ALA A 24 8.70 26.48 20.46
CA ALA A 24 9.96 25.97 19.97
C ALA A 24 9.75 25.28 18.61
N ASP A 25 10.58 25.61 17.65
CA ASP A 25 10.61 25.07 16.30
C ASP A 25 10.55 23.51 16.36
N ARG A 26 9.36 22.97 16.11
CA ARG A 26 9.18 21.51 16.03
C ARG A 26 9.91 21.06 14.78
N PRO A 27 10.85 20.11 14.86
CA PRO A 27 11.51 19.59 13.67
C PRO A 27 10.43 19.12 12.68
N LYS A 28 10.45 19.68 11.46
CA LYS A 28 9.61 19.26 10.37
C LYS A 28 9.79 17.75 10.19
N PRO A 29 8.71 16.94 10.08
CA PRO A 29 8.84 15.53 9.79
C PRO A 29 9.65 15.36 8.51
N GLN A 30 10.82 14.74 8.60
CA GLN A 30 11.56 14.35 7.40
C GLN A 30 10.71 13.33 6.65
N PRO A 31 10.52 13.48 5.33
CA PRO A 31 9.89 12.46 4.50
C PRO A 31 10.66 11.16 4.72
N SER A 32 9.94 10.06 4.99
CA SER A 32 10.55 8.74 4.99
C SER A 32 11.18 8.54 3.62
N ALA A 33 12.50 8.38 3.57
CA ALA A 33 13.20 8.21 2.31
C ALA A 33 12.60 7.01 1.58
N VAL A 34 11.95 7.27 0.45
CA VAL A 34 11.62 6.20 -0.50
C VAL A 34 12.94 5.53 -0.84
N TYR A 35 13.02 4.21 -0.63
CA TYR A 35 14.23 3.47 -0.99
C TYR A 35 14.57 3.80 -2.45
N GLN A 36 15.69 4.44 -2.63
CA GLN A 36 16.33 4.52 -3.92
C GLN A 36 17.36 3.38 -3.96
N PRO A 37 17.28 2.48 -4.94
CA PRO A 37 18.33 1.49 -5.10
C PRO A 37 19.68 2.20 -5.18
N PRO A 38 20.77 1.58 -4.70
CA PRO A 38 22.10 2.17 -4.85
C PRO A 38 22.31 2.55 -6.31
N PRO A 39 22.82 3.76 -6.62
CA PRO A 39 23.12 4.11 -7.99
C PRO A 39 24.11 3.09 -8.55
N GLY A 40 23.75 2.49 -9.71
CA GLY A 40 24.71 1.80 -10.55
C GLY A 40 24.77 0.28 -10.51
N VAL A 41 23.75 -0.45 -10.08
CA VAL A 41 23.69 -1.88 -10.42
C VAL A 41 23.26 -2.00 -11.89
N VAL A 42 24.21 -2.23 -12.77
CA VAL A 42 23.94 -2.65 -14.15
C VAL A 42 23.95 -4.18 -14.16
N ALA A 43 22.81 -4.80 -14.42
CA ALA A 43 22.72 -6.24 -14.48
C ALA A 43 23.53 -6.80 -15.67
N THR A 44 24.31 -7.85 -15.42
CA THR A 44 24.98 -8.65 -16.45
C THR A 44 24.49 -10.09 -16.37
N PRO A 45 24.63 -10.91 -17.43
CA PRO A 45 24.26 -12.32 -17.36
C PRO A 45 24.93 -13.08 -16.22
N ALA A 46 26.21 -12.77 -15.93
CA ALA A 46 26.96 -13.40 -14.84
C ALA A 46 26.38 -13.00 -13.47
N PHE A 47 26.11 -11.71 -13.27
CA PHE A 47 25.52 -11.21 -12.03
C PHE A 47 24.08 -11.70 -11.83
N ALA A 48 23.24 -11.65 -12.87
CA ALA A 48 21.88 -12.19 -12.83
C ALA A 48 21.87 -13.68 -12.44
N LYS A 49 22.81 -14.48 -12.97
CA LYS A 49 22.99 -15.89 -12.59
C LYS A 49 23.41 -16.03 -11.13
N GLN A 50 24.35 -15.21 -10.67
CA GLN A 50 24.84 -15.23 -9.28
C GLN A 50 23.72 -14.99 -8.29
N VAL A 51 22.85 -14.00 -8.52
CA VAL A 51 21.71 -13.68 -7.65
C VAL A 51 20.46 -14.53 -7.93
N LYS A 52 20.54 -15.43 -8.92
CA LYS A 52 19.44 -16.29 -9.38
C LYS A 52 18.21 -15.49 -9.79
N ALA A 53 18.40 -14.40 -10.53
CA ALA A 53 17.34 -13.49 -10.92
C ALA A 53 16.27 -14.20 -11.78
N ASN A 54 15.03 -14.02 -11.43
CA ASN A 54 13.88 -14.51 -12.20
C ASN A 54 12.75 -13.46 -12.18
N GLU A 55 12.85 -12.48 -13.03
CA GLU A 55 11.88 -11.38 -13.03
C GLU A 55 10.58 -11.69 -13.81
N SER A 56 10.47 -12.92 -14.34
CA SER A 56 9.22 -13.48 -14.87
C SER A 56 8.36 -14.20 -13.82
N GLY A 57 8.90 -14.39 -12.61
CA GLY A 57 8.27 -15.19 -11.57
C GLY A 57 7.06 -14.52 -10.90
N LEU A 58 6.40 -15.27 -10.02
CA LEU A 58 5.20 -14.86 -9.31
C LEU A 58 5.50 -13.86 -8.19
N ILE A 59 4.62 -12.87 -8.05
CA ILE A 59 4.68 -11.83 -7.02
C ILE A 59 3.44 -11.93 -6.12
N PRO A 60 3.58 -12.08 -4.79
CA PRO A 60 2.44 -12.06 -3.89
C PRO A 60 1.88 -10.64 -3.75
N VAL A 61 0.61 -10.47 -4.11
CA VAL A 61 -0.19 -9.25 -3.88
C VAL A 61 -1.15 -9.57 -2.75
N LEU A 62 -0.85 -9.10 -1.53
CA LEU A 62 -1.58 -9.45 -0.32
C LEU A 62 -2.73 -8.49 -0.07
N MET A 63 -3.93 -9.04 0.12
CA MET A 63 -5.16 -8.31 0.36
C MET A 63 -5.50 -8.32 1.85
N TYR A 64 -5.54 -7.15 2.45
CA TYR A 64 -5.95 -6.91 3.83
C TYR A 64 -7.25 -6.08 3.85
N HIS A 65 -8.00 -6.27 4.93
CA HIS A 65 -9.15 -5.44 5.30
C HIS A 65 -8.90 -4.91 6.72
N ARG A 66 -9.79 -5.16 7.67
CA ARG A 66 -9.66 -4.63 9.03
C ARG A 66 -8.49 -5.25 9.81
N ILE A 67 -7.75 -4.41 10.53
CA ILE A 67 -6.72 -4.83 11.48
C ILE A 67 -7.26 -4.55 12.90
N ILE A 68 -8.02 -5.49 13.45
CA ILE A 68 -8.81 -5.30 14.68
C ILE A 68 -8.53 -6.38 15.73
N LYS A 69 -8.65 -6.03 17.02
CA LYS A 69 -8.33 -6.94 18.13
C LYS A 69 -9.16 -8.23 18.09
N LYS A 70 -10.48 -8.11 17.84
CA LYS A 70 -11.41 -9.25 17.72
C LYS A 70 -11.88 -9.34 16.27
N ARG A 71 -11.45 -10.39 15.56
CA ARG A 71 -11.86 -10.64 14.18
C ARG A 71 -13.37 -10.87 14.09
N LEU A 72 -14.01 -10.23 13.12
CA LEU A 72 -15.44 -10.37 12.82
C LEU A 72 -15.67 -11.27 11.60
N ALA A 73 -14.65 -11.39 10.72
CA ALA A 73 -14.69 -12.19 9.50
C ALA A 73 -13.34 -12.84 9.21
N SER A 74 -13.31 -13.78 8.28
CA SER A 74 -12.07 -14.48 7.86
C SER A 74 -11.05 -13.53 7.22
N ILE A 75 -11.51 -12.45 6.58
CA ILE A 75 -10.68 -11.43 5.94
C ILE A 75 -10.01 -10.47 6.91
N ASP A 76 -10.40 -10.48 8.19
CA ASP A 76 -9.78 -9.63 9.22
C ASP A 76 -8.47 -10.22 9.73
N ARG A 77 -7.58 -9.36 10.20
CA ARG A 77 -6.37 -9.75 10.94
C ARG A 77 -6.35 -9.08 12.30
N THR A 78 -5.76 -9.74 13.29
CA THR A 78 -5.42 -9.01 14.51
C THR A 78 -4.11 -8.25 14.31
N PRO A 79 -3.85 -7.17 15.08
CA PRO A 79 -2.57 -6.44 15.03
C PRO A 79 -1.36 -7.38 15.21
N SER A 80 -1.46 -8.36 16.10
CA SER A 80 -0.41 -9.37 16.32
C SER A 80 -0.21 -10.30 15.12
N GLN A 81 -1.29 -10.76 14.48
CA GLN A 81 -1.21 -11.60 13.29
C GLN A 81 -0.60 -10.84 12.12
N PHE A 82 -1.02 -9.58 11.92
CA PHE A 82 -0.49 -8.72 10.88
C PHE A 82 1.02 -8.46 11.10
N ARG A 83 1.43 -8.05 12.30
CA ARG A 83 2.84 -7.87 12.66
C ARG A 83 3.68 -9.11 12.38
N LYS A 84 3.23 -10.29 12.81
CA LYS A 84 3.93 -11.57 12.59
C LYS A 84 4.10 -11.89 11.11
N GLU A 85 3.10 -11.59 10.28
CA GLU A 85 3.18 -11.80 8.83
C GLU A 85 4.19 -10.84 8.19
N LEU A 86 4.17 -9.55 8.53
CA LEU A 86 5.16 -8.57 8.05
C LEU A 86 6.59 -8.93 8.46
N GLU A 87 6.81 -9.32 9.73
CA GLU A 87 8.13 -9.76 10.19
C GLU A 87 8.61 -11.04 9.49
N LYS A 88 7.68 -11.97 9.17
CA LYS A 88 8.01 -13.17 8.39
C LYS A 88 8.44 -12.78 6.98
N LEU A 89 7.70 -11.90 6.30
CA LEU A 89 8.05 -11.39 4.97
C LEU A 89 9.41 -10.70 5.00
N ALA A 90 9.67 -9.83 5.97
CA ALA A 90 10.94 -9.13 6.10
C ALA A 90 12.12 -10.10 6.29
N ARG A 91 12.00 -11.08 7.20
CA ARG A 91 13.04 -12.10 7.39
C ARG A 91 13.29 -12.98 6.17
N GLN A 92 12.28 -13.18 5.33
CA GLN A 92 12.39 -13.94 4.09
C GLN A 92 12.95 -13.14 2.92
N GLY A 93 13.26 -11.84 3.11
CA GLY A 93 13.85 -11.00 2.07
C GLY A 93 12.84 -10.36 1.11
N TYR A 94 11.55 -10.34 1.48
CA TYR A 94 10.56 -9.57 0.73
C TYR A 94 10.72 -8.07 0.98
N VAL A 95 10.48 -7.28 -0.08
CA VAL A 95 10.50 -5.81 -0.07
C VAL A 95 9.15 -5.30 -0.53
N PRO A 96 8.42 -4.56 0.31
CA PRO A 96 7.15 -3.98 -0.09
C PRO A 96 7.30 -2.97 -1.23
N ILE A 97 6.38 -3.04 -2.19
CA ILE A 97 6.17 -2.06 -3.25
C ILE A 97 4.69 -1.68 -3.32
N THR A 98 4.36 -0.55 -3.93
CA THR A 98 2.96 -0.16 -4.14
C THR A 98 2.31 -0.93 -5.28
N ALA A 99 0.97 -0.97 -5.31
CA ALA A 99 0.22 -1.55 -6.41
C ALA A 99 0.48 -0.82 -7.73
N ARG A 100 0.70 0.50 -7.68
CA ARG A 100 1.10 1.31 -8.83
C ARG A 100 2.45 0.84 -9.39
N GLN A 101 3.48 0.73 -8.54
CA GLN A 101 4.79 0.25 -8.97
C GLN A 101 4.70 -1.14 -9.61
N PHE A 102 3.93 -2.03 -9.00
CA PHE A 102 3.66 -3.35 -9.57
C PHE A 102 2.96 -3.26 -10.94
N ALA A 103 1.82 -2.57 -11.04
CA ALA A 103 1.00 -2.54 -12.25
C ALA A 103 1.71 -1.87 -13.45
N THR A 104 2.59 -0.88 -13.18
CA THR A 104 3.38 -0.18 -14.21
C THR A 104 4.71 -0.86 -14.53
N GLY A 105 5.12 -1.85 -13.71
CA GLY A 105 6.43 -2.49 -13.85
C GLY A 105 7.59 -1.61 -13.41
N ASP A 106 7.35 -0.62 -12.54
CA ASP A 106 8.41 0.18 -11.89
C ASP A 106 8.88 -0.52 -10.60
N ILE A 107 9.41 -1.73 -10.75
CA ILE A 107 9.83 -2.57 -9.62
C ILE A 107 11.27 -2.26 -9.25
N ARG A 108 11.46 -1.52 -8.14
CA ARG A 108 12.77 -1.12 -7.62
C ARG A 108 13.07 -1.89 -6.33
N VAL A 109 13.55 -3.11 -6.49
CA VAL A 109 13.84 -4.04 -5.40
C VAL A 109 15.31 -4.45 -5.49
N PRO A 110 16.07 -4.48 -4.38
CA PRO A 110 17.49 -4.87 -4.41
C PRO A 110 17.72 -6.25 -5.01
N ALA A 111 18.89 -6.46 -5.61
CA ALA A 111 19.29 -7.74 -6.19
C ALA A 111 19.14 -8.89 -5.18
N GLY A 112 18.61 -10.02 -5.63
CA GLY A 112 18.37 -11.21 -4.81
C GLY A 112 17.19 -11.09 -3.83
N LYS A 113 16.44 -9.97 -3.84
CA LYS A 113 15.23 -9.77 -3.03
C LYS A 113 13.96 -9.98 -3.85
N TYR A 114 12.82 -10.00 -3.16
CA TYR A 114 11.52 -10.36 -3.72
C TYR A 114 10.53 -9.23 -3.48
N PRO A 115 9.82 -8.73 -4.50
CA PRO A 115 8.73 -7.78 -4.29
C PRO A 115 7.53 -8.44 -3.59
N VAL A 116 6.85 -7.67 -2.76
CA VAL A 116 5.52 -7.99 -2.23
C VAL A 116 4.66 -6.74 -2.27
N VAL A 117 3.40 -6.87 -2.68
CA VAL A 117 2.45 -5.75 -2.66
C VAL A 117 1.53 -5.91 -1.47
N LEU A 118 1.52 -4.94 -0.57
CA LEU A 118 0.62 -4.90 0.59
C LEU A 118 -0.56 -3.98 0.25
N THR A 119 -1.78 -4.52 0.20
CA THR A 119 -2.97 -3.77 -0.23
C THR A 119 -4.06 -3.82 0.82
N PHE A 120 -4.72 -2.68 1.06
CA PHE A 120 -5.77 -2.52 2.06
C PHE A 120 -7.03 -1.97 1.40
N ASP A 121 -8.14 -2.69 1.51
CA ASP A 121 -9.42 -2.29 0.95
C ASP A 121 -10.28 -1.52 1.96
N ASP A 122 -11.27 -0.75 1.47
CA ASP A 122 -12.30 -0.02 2.21
C ASP A 122 -11.88 1.29 2.90
N GLY A 123 -10.59 1.55 3.12
CA GLY A 123 -10.18 2.72 3.89
C GLY A 123 -10.70 2.70 5.34
N HIS A 124 -10.64 1.54 6.01
CA HIS A 124 -11.11 1.39 7.38
C HIS A 124 -10.24 2.16 8.39
N GLU A 125 -10.82 2.61 9.51
CA GLU A 125 -10.12 3.37 10.57
C GLU A 125 -8.89 2.68 11.15
N SER A 126 -8.89 1.33 11.18
CA SER A 126 -7.74 0.55 11.63
C SER A 126 -6.52 0.58 10.71
N HIS A 127 -6.66 1.13 9.51
CA HIS A 127 -5.55 1.25 8.58
C HIS A 127 -4.62 2.39 8.94
N PHE A 128 -5.19 3.56 9.25
CA PHE A 128 -4.41 4.76 9.47
C PHE A 128 -5.15 5.79 10.34
N ARG A 129 -4.44 6.34 11.29
CA ARG A 129 -4.83 7.52 12.08
C ARG A 129 -3.58 8.25 12.53
N LEU A 130 -3.62 9.57 12.51
CA LEU A 130 -2.58 10.41 13.09
C LEU A 130 -2.89 10.67 14.56
N GLY A 131 -1.90 10.46 15.42
CA GLY A 131 -1.92 10.89 16.80
C GLY A 131 -1.76 12.41 16.92
N ALA A 132 -1.91 12.93 18.12
CA ALA A 132 -1.72 14.36 18.41
C ALA A 132 -0.29 14.86 18.12
N ASP A 133 0.70 13.94 18.12
CA ASP A 133 2.11 14.20 17.77
C ASP A 133 2.36 14.22 16.26
N GLY A 134 1.32 14.03 15.43
CA GLY A 134 1.41 13.97 13.98
C GLY A 134 2.02 12.68 13.42
N ARG A 135 2.21 11.65 14.25
CA ARG A 135 2.70 10.32 13.85
C ARG A 135 1.56 9.32 13.72
N PRO A 136 1.73 8.27 12.90
CA PRO A 136 0.76 7.19 12.85
C PRO A 136 0.58 6.50 14.20
N GLU A 137 -0.65 6.29 14.62
CA GLU A 137 -0.95 5.54 15.84
C GLU A 137 -0.43 4.08 15.70
N ARG A 138 0.29 3.61 16.73
CA ARG A 138 1.04 2.33 16.72
C ARG A 138 0.18 1.09 16.49
N HIS A 139 -1.11 1.15 16.80
CA HIS A 139 -2.03 0.02 16.63
C HIS A 139 -2.66 -0.05 15.23
N THR A 140 -2.48 0.97 14.40
CA THR A 140 -2.95 0.99 13.01
C THR A 140 -2.05 0.15 12.09
N ALA A 141 -2.55 -0.23 10.92
CA ALA A 141 -1.76 -0.95 9.93
C ALA A 141 -0.46 -0.19 9.56
N VAL A 142 -0.55 1.12 9.34
CA VAL A 142 0.61 1.96 9.03
C VAL A 142 1.60 2.01 10.21
N GLY A 143 1.11 2.20 11.44
CA GLY A 143 1.97 2.21 12.62
C GLY A 143 2.73 0.90 12.82
N ILE A 144 2.06 -0.24 12.63
CA ILE A 144 2.66 -1.57 12.70
C ILE A 144 3.70 -1.77 11.58
N LEU A 145 3.37 -1.36 10.35
CA LEU A 145 4.27 -1.48 9.20
C LEU A 145 5.55 -0.66 9.40
N MET A 146 5.43 0.58 9.88
CA MET A 146 6.58 1.43 10.19
C MET A 146 7.44 0.87 11.33
N ASP A 147 6.84 0.24 12.35
CA ASP A 147 7.57 -0.43 13.43
C ASP A 147 8.41 -1.59 12.88
N VAL A 148 7.83 -2.40 11.98
CA VAL A 148 8.54 -3.52 11.34
C VAL A 148 9.66 -3.00 10.44
N ALA A 149 9.42 -1.96 9.65
CA ALA A 149 10.42 -1.36 8.78
C ALA A 149 11.63 -0.81 9.56
N ARG A 150 11.42 -0.22 10.73
CA ARG A 150 12.54 0.21 11.61
C ARG A 150 13.42 -0.95 12.08
N LYS A 151 12.82 -2.13 12.28
CA LYS A 151 13.54 -3.34 12.69
C LYS A 151 14.26 -4.04 11.52
N TYR A 152 13.73 -3.88 10.30
CA TYR A 152 14.24 -4.52 9.09
C TYR A 152 14.45 -3.46 7.99
N PRO A 153 15.65 -2.83 7.89
CA PRO A 153 15.86 -1.66 7.01
C PRO A 153 15.56 -1.87 5.52
N HIS A 154 15.67 -3.10 5.01
CA HIS A 154 15.30 -3.43 3.63
C HIS A 154 13.77 -3.57 3.41
N PHE A 155 12.98 -3.67 4.49
CA PHE A 155 11.54 -3.81 4.42
C PHE A 155 10.90 -2.42 4.40
N GLN A 156 10.67 -1.88 3.22
CA GLN A 156 10.16 -0.53 3.05
C GLN A 156 8.76 -0.35 3.67
N PRO A 157 8.48 0.77 4.36
CA PRO A 157 7.17 1.04 4.93
C PRO A 157 6.21 1.61 3.88
N VAL A 158 5.94 0.87 2.81
CA VAL A 158 4.99 1.27 1.76
C VAL A 158 3.88 0.24 1.59
N ALA A 159 2.70 0.72 1.21
CA ALA A 159 1.52 -0.08 0.92
C ALA A 159 0.55 0.72 0.06
N THR A 160 -0.49 0.07 -0.45
CA THR A 160 -1.59 0.72 -1.19
C THR A 160 -2.87 0.65 -0.38
N PHE A 161 -3.53 1.80 -0.22
CA PHE A 161 -4.84 1.94 0.42
C PHE A 161 -5.87 2.31 -0.63
N TRP A 162 -6.78 1.40 -0.95
CA TRP A 162 -7.93 1.67 -1.79
C TRP A 162 -9.10 2.08 -0.91
N ILE A 163 -9.50 3.35 -1.04
CA ILE A 163 -10.48 3.99 -0.16
C ILE A 163 -11.84 4.14 -0.82
N ASN A 164 -12.87 4.25 0.01
CA ASN A 164 -14.23 4.61 -0.35
C ASN A 164 -14.55 6.06 0.08
N LYS A 165 -15.84 6.45 -0.01
CA LYS A 165 -16.34 7.80 0.29
C LYS A 165 -16.06 8.32 1.70
N ARG A 166 -15.68 7.46 2.65
CA ARG A 166 -15.35 7.81 4.05
C ARG A 166 -13.96 7.29 4.40
N PRO A 167 -12.89 7.94 3.90
CA PRO A 167 -11.53 7.47 4.07
C PRO A 167 -11.13 7.38 5.54
N PHE A 168 -10.61 6.22 5.93
CA PHE A 168 -10.07 5.93 7.27
C PHE A 168 -11.08 6.14 8.42
N GLY A 169 -12.39 6.05 8.11
CA GLY A 169 -13.45 6.30 9.09
C GLY A 169 -13.56 7.75 9.56
N LEU A 170 -12.87 8.69 8.92
CA LEU A 170 -12.86 10.10 9.25
C LEU A 170 -14.08 10.80 8.64
N ASP A 171 -14.72 11.71 9.40
CA ASP A 171 -15.85 12.50 8.94
C ASP A 171 -15.45 13.93 8.55
N ASP A 172 -14.47 14.52 9.23
CA ASP A 172 -13.96 15.86 8.91
C ASP A 172 -13.11 15.85 7.62
N PRO A 173 -13.51 16.64 6.59
CA PRO A 173 -12.76 16.73 5.33
C PRO A 173 -11.31 17.19 5.48
N ALA A 174 -11.00 18.05 6.47
CA ALA A 174 -9.64 18.50 6.72
C ALA A 174 -8.77 17.35 7.30
N GLU A 175 -9.34 16.52 8.17
CA GLU A 175 -8.67 15.33 8.68
C GLU A 175 -8.47 14.29 7.59
N GLN A 176 -9.48 14.06 6.74
CA GLN A 176 -9.35 13.19 5.57
C GLN A 176 -8.19 13.64 4.67
N ALA A 177 -8.12 14.93 4.35
CA ALA A 177 -7.05 15.50 3.52
C ALA A 177 -5.68 15.36 4.18
N ARG A 178 -5.55 15.67 5.48
CA ARG A 178 -4.31 15.49 6.24
C ARG A 178 -3.83 14.04 6.23
N ALA A 179 -4.75 13.09 6.44
CA ALA A 179 -4.45 11.67 6.43
C ALA A 179 -3.96 11.20 5.06
N ALA A 180 -4.70 11.50 4.00
CA ALA A 180 -4.35 11.11 2.63
C ALA A 180 -3.01 11.72 2.18
N GLN A 181 -2.81 13.01 2.42
CA GLN A 181 -1.56 13.71 2.08
C GLN A 181 -0.37 13.20 2.89
N TRP A 182 -0.56 12.86 4.18
CA TRP A 182 0.49 12.27 4.98
C TRP A 182 0.94 10.92 4.37
N LEU A 183 -0.01 10.07 4.02
CA LEU A 183 0.29 8.78 3.38
C LEU A 183 1.06 8.97 2.07
N VAL A 184 0.58 9.82 1.17
CA VAL A 184 1.23 10.08 -0.13
C VAL A 184 2.64 10.63 0.05
N ARG A 185 2.84 11.62 0.94
CA ARG A 185 4.17 12.18 1.22
C ARG A 185 5.15 11.17 1.82
N ASN A 186 4.65 10.11 2.45
CA ASN A 186 5.48 9.05 3.01
C ASN A 186 5.59 7.81 2.10
N GLY A 187 5.25 7.94 0.80
CA GLY A 187 5.46 6.89 -0.21
C GLY A 187 4.35 5.84 -0.28
N PHE A 188 3.28 5.98 0.49
CA PHE A 188 2.10 5.12 0.36
C PHE A 188 1.25 5.53 -0.84
N GLU A 189 0.57 4.57 -1.43
CA GLU A 189 -0.44 4.84 -2.46
C GLU A 189 -1.83 4.92 -1.82
N VAL A 190 -2.58 5.98 -2.14
CA VAL A 190 -4.01 6.13 -1.82
C VAL A 190 -4.76 6.18 -3.13
N ALA A 191 -5.71 5.27 -3.35
CA ALA A 191 -6.34 5.10 -4.66
C ALA A 191 -7.80 4.60 -4.55
N ASN A 192 -8.39 4.26 -5.69
CA ASN A 192 -9.83 4.10 -5.86
C ASN A 192 -10.35 2.71 -5.47
N HIS A 193 -11.37 2.66 -4.57
CA HIS A 193 -12.17 1.46 -4.29
C HIS A 193 -13.66 1.68 -4.55
N THR A 194 -13.99 2.57 -5.46
CA THR A 194 -15.33 3.07 -5.76
C THR A 194 -15.96 3.90 -4.63
N TRP A 195 -17.01 4.68 -4.98
CA TRP A 195 -17.66 5.58 -4.03
C TRP A 195 -18.43 4.84 -2.92
N SER A 196 -19.27 3.85 -3.28
CA SER A 196 -20.21 3.22 -2.35
C SER A 196 -20.00 1.72 -2.21
N HIS A 197 -18.89 1.17 -2.67
CA HIS A 197 -18.56 -0.25 -2.55
C HIS A 197 -19.65 -1.19 -3.12
N TYR A 198 -20.31 -0.81 -4.22
CA TYR A 198 -21.28 -1.68 -4.88
C TYR A 198 -20.60 -2.80 -5.68
N ASN A 199 -21.27 -3.95 -5.78
CA ASN A 199 -20.86 -4.99 -6.71
C ASN A 199 -21.01 -4.46 -8.15
N LEU A 200 -19.88 -4.18 -8.81
CA LEU A 200 -19.86 -3.52 -10.13
C LEU A 200 -20.46 -4.39 -11.23
N ARG A 201 -20.49 -5.71 -11.05
CA ARG A 201 -21.09 -6.66 -12.02
C ARG A 201 -22.59 -6.46 -12.18
N THR A 202 -23.28 -6.01 -11.15
CA THR A 202 -24.72 -5.77 -11.16
C THR A 202 -25.11 -4.41 -11.72
N LEU A 203 -24.15 -3.50 -11.88
CA LEU A 203 -24.39 -2.13 -12.31
C LEU A 203 -24.35 -1.97 -13.84
N LYS A 204 -25.18 -1.03 -14.36
CA LYS A 204 -25.03 -0.54 -15.72
C LYS A 204 -23.71 0.24 -15.87
N THR A 205 -23.11 0.23 -17.06
CA THR A 205 -21.81 0.89 -17.33
C THR A 205 -21.75 2.36 -16.89
N LYS A 206 -22.83 3.14 -17.11
CA LYS A 206 -22.91 4.54 -16.66
C LYS A 206 -22.73 4.65 -15.14
N LYS A 207 -23.37 3.75 -14.36
CA LYS A 207 -23.29 3.74 -12.91
C LYS A 207 -21.90 3.27 -12.40
N VAL A 208 -21.28 2.33 -13.11
CA VAL A 208 -19.87 1.93 -12.81
C VAL A 208 -18.95 3.14 -12.94
N ARG A 209 -19.03 3.87 -14.05
CA ARG A 209 -18.24 5.09 -14.28
C ARG A 209 -18.52 6.16 -13.22
N GLU A 210 -19.77 6.38 -12.85
CA GLU A 210 -20.16 7.29 -11.77
C GLU A 210 -19.48 6.90 -10.45
N GLN A 211 -19.49 5.62 -10.06
CA GLN A 211 -18.88 5.14 -8.83
C GLN A 211 -17.36 5.42 -8.79
N ILE A 212 -16.68 5.24 -9.91
CA ILE A 212 -15.24 5.49 -10.04
C ILE A 212 -14.98 7.01 -9.99
N VAL A 213 -15.64 7.80 -10.84
CA VAL A 213 -15.39 9.23 -10.96
C VAL A 213 -15.75 10.01 -9.69
N ARG A 214 -16.81 9.62 -8.98
CA ARG A 214 -17.13 10.27 -7.69
C ARG A 214 -15.98 10.13 -6.69
N LEU A 215 -15.31 8.98 -6.68
CA LEU A 215 -14.16 8.80 -5.80
C LEU A 215 -12.93 9.53 -6.33
N GLU A 216 -12.66 9.57 -7.65
CA GLU A 216 -11.58 10.38 -8.22
C GLU A 216 -11.73 11.87 -7.84
N ARG A 217 -12.97 12.39 -7.85
CA ARG A 217 -13.25 13.75 -7.41
C ARG A 217 -12.98 13.96 -5.92
N LEU A 218 -13.24 12.94 -5.08
CA LEU A 218 -12.86 13.00 -3.66
C LEU A 218 -11.33 13.00 -3.53
N LEU A 219 -10.62 12.06 -4.17
CA LEU A 219 -9.16 11.99 -4.11
C LEU A 219 -8.52 13.33 -4.51
N LYS A 220 -9.00 13.94 -5.59
CA LYS A 220 -8.55 15.30 -5.99
C LYS A 220 -8.78 16.34 -4.90
N LYS A 221 -9.95 16.34 -4.22
CA LYS A 221 -10.23 17.24 -3.09
C LYS A 221 -9.31 16.99 -1.90
N LEU A 222 -8.87 15.75 -1.69
CA LEU A 222 -7.91 15.37 -0.66
C LEU A 222 -6.45 15.73 -1.04
N GLY A 223 -6.20 16.26 -2.23
CA GLY A 223 -4.86 16.56 -2.74
C GLY A 223 -4.06 15.32 -3.17
N VAL A 224 -4.77 14.27 -3.58
CA VAL A 224 -4.18 13.04 -4.13
C VAL A 224 -4.27 13.06 -5.65
N GLU A 225 -3.19 12.64 -6.31
CA GLU A 225 -3.14 12.48 -7.77
C GLU A 225 -4.18 11.45 -8.26
N PRO A 226 -4.62 11.53 -9.54
CA PRO A 226 -5.53 10.57 -10.12
C PRO A 226 -5.05 9.12 -9.93
N SER A 227 -5.97 8.23 -9.56
CA SER A 227 -5.65 6.84 -9.30
C SER A 227 -5.10 6.15 -10.55
N GLN A 228 -3.95 5.51 -10.40
CA GLN A 228 -3.43 4.59 -11.42
C GLN A 228 -3.82 3.14 -11.14
N THR A 229 -4.31 2.85 -9.94
CA THR A 229 -4.81 1.52 -9.58
C THR A 229 -6.18 1.59 -8.93
N MET A 230 -6.93 0.50 -9.04
CA MET A 230 -8.14 0.31 -8.25
C MET A 230 -8.33 -1.15 -7.88
N ALA A 231 -8.92 -1.41 -6.71
CA ALA A 231 -9.47 -2.71 -6.38
C ALA A 231 -10.97 -2.74 -6.67
N LEU A 232 -11.43 -3.85 -7.21
CA LEU A 232 -12.86 -4.04 -7.46
C LEU A 232 -13.56 -4.51 -6.19
N PRO A 233 -14.62 -3.83 -5.72
CA PRO A 233 -15.45 -4.35 -4.65
C PRO A 233 -15.87 -5.80 -4.90
N PHE A 234 -15.69 -6.67 -3.89
CA PHE A 234 -15.93 -8.12 -3.97
C PHE A 234 -15.09 -8.83 -5.05
N GLY A 235 -14.07 -8.19 -5.62
CA GLY A 235 -13.35 -8.70 -6.79
C GLY A 235 -14.20 -8.81 -8.05
N SER A 236 -15.41 -8.22 -8.06
CA SER A 236 -16.41 -8.43 -9.10
C SER A 236 -16.19 -7.52 -10.29
N MET A 237 -15.69 -8.09 -11.40
CA MET A 237 -15.49 -7.39 -12.66
C MET A 237 -16.85 -6.90 -13.23
N PRO A 238 -16.99 -5.63 -13.62
CA PRO A 238 -18.18 -5.14 -14.29
C PRO A 238 -18.36 -5.80 -15.67
N ARG A 239 -19.59 -5.81 -16.20
CA ARG A 239 -19.88 -6.40 -17.52
C ARG A 239 -19.00 -5.82 -18.63
N SER A 240 -18.67 -4.54 -18.58
CA SER A 240 -17.68 -3.89 -19.44
C SER A 240 -16.34 -3.78 -18.69
N LYS A 241 -15.40 -4.69 -18.94
CA LYS A 241 -14.02 -4.62 -18.41
C LYS A 241 -13.37 -3.27 -18.71
N LYS A 242 -13.59 -2.72 -19.91
CA LYS A 242 -13.07 -1.40 -20.30
C LYS A 242 -13.53 -0.29 -19.34
N ALA A 243 -14.77 -0.38 -18.79
CA ALA A 243 -15.28 0.61 -17.87
C ALA A 243 -14.61 0.56 -16.48
N ALA A 244 -13.95 -0.54 -16.10
CA ALA A 244 -13.08 -0.56 -14.92
C ALA A 244 -11.72 0.13 -15.17
N ALA A 245 -11.18 -0.01 -16.40
CA ALA A 245 -9.86 0.50 -16.73
C ALA A 245 -9.86 1.96 -17.19
N LYS A 246 -10.84 2.37 -17.99
CA LYS A 246 -10.90 3.74 -18.52
C LYS A 246 -12.30 4.20 -18.91
N GLY A 247 -12.55 5.47 -18.77
CA GLY A 247 -13.81 6.08 -19.15
C GLY A 247 -13.92 7.52 -18.71
N SER A 248 -15.16 8.01 -18.74
CA SER A 248 -15.52 9.32 -18.20
C SER A 248 -16.95 9.31 -17.67
N TRP A 249 -17.24 10.19 -16.75
CA TRP A 249 -18.59 10.47 -16.28
C TRP A 249 -18.67 11.95 -15.90
N ASP A 250 -19.73 12.61 -16.34
CA ASP A 250 -19.99 14.01 -16.04
C ASP A 250 -18.76 14.90 -16.26
N GLY A 251 -18.20 14.85 -17.47
CA GLY A 251 -17.04 15.63 -17.90
C GLY A 251 -15.69 15.23 -17.30
N THR A 252 -15.64 14.33 -16.33
CA THR A 252 -14.40 13.92 -15.66
C THR A 252 -13.92 12.57 -16.22
N PRO A 253 -12.72 12.52 -16.85
CA PRO A 253 -12.12 11.27 -17.32
C PRO A 253 -11.41 10.53 -16.18
N TYR A 254 -11.15 9.24 -16.36
CA TYR A 254 -10.26 8.43 -15.55
C TYR A 254 -9.52 7.39 -16.40
N GLY A 255 -8.35 6.97 -15.92
CA GLY A 255 -7.53 5.92 -16.54
C GLY A 255 -6.75 5.15 -15.49
N ILE A 256 -7.06 3.85 -15.37
CA ILE A 256 -6.52 2.93 -14.38
C ILE A 256 -5.51 2.01 -15.09
N ALA A 257 -4.26 2.03 -14.66
CA ALA A 257 -3.20 1.18 -15.17
C ALA A 257 -3.27 -0.26 -14.62
N GLY A 258 -3.79 -0.43 -13.39
CA GLY A 258 -3.95 -1.75 -12.76
C GLY A 258 -5.30 -1.92 -12.07
N VAL A 259 -6.09 -2.93 -12.51
CA VAL A 259 -7.37 -3.31 -11.90
C VAL A 259 -7.20 -4.61 -11.12
N PHE A 260 -7.38 -4.55 -9.79
CA PHE A 260 -7.11 -5.65 -8.88
C PHE A 260 -8.39 -6.38 -8.48
N LEU A 261 -8.34 -7.71 -8.57
CA LEU A 261 -9.42 -8.62 -8.18
C LEU A 261 -9.27 -9.03 -6.70
N ALA A 262 -10.23 -9.74 -6.16
CA ALA A 262 -10.11 -10.51 -4.93
C ALA A 262 -9.79 -11.97 -5.32
N GLY A 263 -8.58 -12.23 -5.79
CA GLY A 263 -8.19 -13.54 -6.26
C GLY A 263 -7.73 -14.49 -5.14
N ALA A 264 -7.28 -15.68 -5.53
CA ALA A 264 -6.85 -16.73 -4.63
C ALA A 264 -5.42 -17.23 -4.91
N GLU A 265 -4.64 -16.49 -5.70
CA GLU A 265 -3.29 -16.89 -6.11
C GLU A 265 -2.35 -15.69 -6.26
N PRO A 266 -1.02 -15.89 -6.25
CA PRO A 266 -0.06 -14.85 -6.56
C PRO A 266 -0.26 -14.32 -7.97
N SER A 267 0.04 -13.04 -8.17
CA SER A 267 0.00 -12.46 -9.52
C SER A 267 1.25 -12.86 -10.31
N VAL A 268 1.08 -13.03 -11.62
CA VAL A 268 2.22 -13.11 -12.53
C VAL A 268 2.96 -11.78 -12.58
N SER A 269 4.25 -11.82 -12.89
CA SER A 269 5.07 -10.62 -13.06
C SER A 269 4.46 -9.67 -14.11
N PRO A 270 4.52 -8.34 -13.91
CA PRO A 270 4.09 -7.37 -14.92
C PRO A 270 4.96 -7.40 -16.19
N TYR A 271 6.08 -8.11 -16.15
CA TYR A 271 6.94 -8.33 -17.31
C TYR A 271 6.53 -9.56 -18.13
N ALA A 272 5.68 -10.43 -17.60
CA ALA A 272 5.26 -11.66 -18.27
C ALA A 272 4.25 -11.39 -19.39
N LYS A 273 4.26 -12.23 -20.44
CA LYS A 273 3.28 -12.19 -21.53
C LYS A 273 1.83 -12.40 -21.06
N SER A 274 1.65 -13.20 -20.02
CA SER A 274 0.36 -13.55 -19.46
C SER A 274 -0.19 -12.49 -18.50
N PHE A 275 0.53 -11.41 -18.25
CA PHE A 275 0.06 -10.35 -17.37
C PHE A 275 -1.11 -9.59 -17.97
N ASP A 276 -2.25 -9.60 -17.25
CA ASP A 276 -3.44 -8.80 -17.60
C ASP A 276 -3.58 -7.65 -16.56
N PRO A 277 -3.21 -6.43 -16.90
CA PRO A 277 -3.36 -5.30 -15.99
C PRO A 277 -4.83 -4.96 -15.70
N GLY A 278 -5.77 -5.46 -16.49
CA GLY A 278 -7.20 -5.31 -16.27
C GLY A 278 -7.80 -6.34 -15.31
N ALA A 279 -7.02 -7.33 -14.81
CA ALA A 279 -7.51 -8.41 -13.95
C ALA A 279 -6.41 -9.01 -13.07
N ILE A 280 -5.75 -8.18 -12.26
CA ILE A 280 -4.62 -8.56 -11.42
C ILE A 280 -5.10 -9.38 -10.22
N GLN A 281 -4.52 -10.57 -10.03
CA GLN A 281 -4.85 -11.48 -8.93
C GLN A 281 -4.26 -10.99 -7.60
N ARG A 282 -4.97 -11.31 -6.49
CA ARG A 282 -4.51 -11.05 -5.12
C ARG A 282 -4.68 -12.28 -4.24
N ILE A 283 -4.01 -12.28 -3.11
CA ILE A 283 -4.10 -13.33 -2.10
C ILE A 283 -4.70 -12.74 -0.83
N GLN A 284 -5.78 -13.32 -0.31
CA GLN A 284 -6.30 -12.94 1.00
C GLN A 284 -5.27 -13.22 2.10
N SER A 285 -4.96 -12.21 2.92
CA SER A 285 -4.10 -12.42 4.09
C SER A 285 -4.81 -13.26 5.13
N ASN A 286 -4.37 -14.49 5.35
CA ASN A 286 -4.86 -15.36 6.44
C ASN A 286 -3.93 -16.57 6.65
N GLY A 287 -4.18 -17.31 7.76
CA GLY A 287 -3.56 -18.60 8.06
C GLY A 287 -4.11 -19.74 7.22
N LYS A 288 -3.58 -20.97 7.43
CA LYS A 288 -3.97 -22.19 6.69
C LYS A 288 -5.12 -22.95 7.35
N LYS A 289 -6.19 -22.27 7.78
CA LYS A 289 -7.35 -22.90 8.42
C LYS A 289 -8.62 -22.66 7.62
N GLY A 290 -9.54 -23.63 7.65
CA GLY A 290 -10.83 -23.53 6.95
C GLY A 290 -10.67 -23.34 5.46
N GLU A 291 -11.41 -22.37 4.90
CA GLU A 291 -11.36 -21.95 3.49
C GLU A 291 -9.97 -21.53 3.02
N CYS A 292 -9.14 -20.99 3.95
CA CYS A 292 -7.79 -20.53 3.67
C CYS A 292 -6.73 -21.62 3.55
N ARG A 293 -7.09 -22.91 3.65
CA ARG A 293 -6.12 -24.00 3.67
C ARG A 293 -5.15 -24.02 2.50
N LYS A 294 -5.62 -23.67 1.29
CA LYS A 294 -4.84 -23.70 0.04
C LYS A 294 -4.83 -22.36 -0.74
N TRP A 295 -5.46 -21.28 -0.23
CA TRP A 295 -5.72 -20.10 -1.04
C TRP A 295 -5.27 -18.79 -0.40
N CYS A 296 -4.86 -18.79 0.87
CA CYS A 296 -4.49 -17.58 1.59
C CYS A 296 -2.98 -17.41 1.72
N SER A 297 -2.57 -16.26 2.26
CA SER A 297 -1.18 -15.81 2.24
C SER A 297 -0.20 -16.80 2.86
N GLN A 298 -0.54 -17.43 3.99
CA GLN A 298 0.36 -18.39 4.62
C GLN A 298 0.66 -19.58 3.70
N TYR A 299 -0.36 -20.11 2.99
CA TYR A 299 -0.17 -21.21 2.04
C TYR A 299 0.75 -20.81 0.90
N TRP A 300 0.46 -19.68 0.24
CA TRP A 300 1.22 -19.27 -0.93
C TRP A 300 2.65 -18.83 -0.61
N LEU A 301 2.87 -18.16 0.51
CA LEU A 301 4.22 -17.79 0.94
C LEU A 301 5.07 -19.04 1.27
N GLU A 302 4.47 -20.07 1.85
CA GLU A 302 5.15 -21.36 2.08
C GLU A 302 5.39 -22.10 0.76
N TRP A 303 4.44 -22.05 -0.17
CA TRP A 303 4.57 -22.66 -1.49
C TRP A 303 5.71 -22.00 -2.29
N LEU A 304 5.73 -20.67 -2.38
CA LEU A 304 6.80 -19.94 -3.07
C LEU A 304 8.19 -20.19 -2.47
N ASN A 305 8.28 -20.42 -1.16
CA ASN A 305 9.55 -20.78 -0.52
C ASN A 305 10.01 -22.20 -0.90
N LYS A 306 9.08 -23.11 -1.12
CA LYS A 306 9.38 -24.48 -1.58
C LYS A 306 9.64 -24.57 -3.08
N HIS A 307 9.18 -23.59 -3.86
CA HIS A 307 9.31 -23.50 -5.31
C HIS A 307 10.02 -22.19 -5.70
N PRO A 308 11.30 -22.02 -5.34
CA PRO A 308 12.03 -20.77 -5.56
C PRO A 308 12.17 -20.40 -7.05
N GLY A 309 12.09 -21.37 -7.97
CA GLY A 309 12.08 -21.14 -9.41
C GLY A 309 10.82 -20.45 -9.94
N GLU A 310 9.71 -20.51 -9.17
CA GLU A 310 8.46 -19.85 -9.55
C GLU A 310 8.35 -18.44 -9.00
N ARG A 311 9.21 -18.05 -8.06
CA ARG A 311 9.16 -16.76 -7.39
C ARG A 311 9.94 -15.71 -8.18
N TYR A 312 9.41 -14.48 -8.23
CA TYR A 312 10.16 -13.32 -8.70
C TYR A 312 11.41 -13.10 -7.83
N VAL A 313 12.56 -12.94 -8.48
CA VAL A 313 13.83 -12.57 -7.85
C VAL A 313 14.42 -11.41 -8.66
N SER A 314 14.63 -10.26 -8.01
CA SER A 314 15.18 -9.07 -8.66
C SER A 314 16.67 -9.23 -8.99
N ASP A 315 17.10 -8.64 -10.10
CA ASP A 315 18.51 -8.39 -10.42
C ASP A 315 19.03 -7.05 -9.86
N GLY A 316 18.12 -6.18 -9.37
CA GLY A 316 18.44 -4.87 -8.83
C GLY A 316 18.55 -3.76 -9.87
N ASP A 317 18.41 -4.06 -11.16
CA ASP A 317 18.48 -3.11 -12.28
C ASP A 317 17.05 -2.81 -12.79
N PRO A 318 16.52 -1.59 -12.59
CA PRO A 318 15.17 -1.27 -13.01
C PRO A 318 15.00 -1.14 -14.54
N ASP A 319 16.07 -1.04 -15.28
CA ASP A 319 16.06 -0.81 -16.73
C ASP A 319 16.11 -2.14 -17.53
N HIS A 320 16.43 -3.25 -16.88
CA HIS A 320 16.52 -4.56 -17.48
C HIS A 320 15.53 -5.57 -16.86
N VAL A 321 15.43 -6.73 -17.48
CA VAL A 321 14.62 -7.86 -17.00
C VAL A 321 15.45 -9.12 -17.10
N SER A 322 15.91 -9.64 -15.98
CA SER A 322 16.77 -10.82 -15.92
C SER A 322 15.98 -12.10 -15.70
N VAL A 323 16.25 -13.10 -16.53
CA VAL A 323 15.63 -14.43 -16.43
C VAL A 323 16.58 -15.56 -16.85
N PRO A 324 16.39 -16.80 -16.34
CA PRO A 324 17.00 -17.98 -16.93
C PRO A 324 16.67 -18.10 -18.42
N LYS A 325 17.59 -18.57 -19.26
CA LYS A 325 17.38 -18.73 -20.72
C LYS A 325 16.09 -19.46 -21.08
N ALA A 326 15.75 -20.50 -20.33
CA ALA A 326 14.51 -21.27 -20.53
C ALA A 326 13.23 -20.44 -20.38
N LEU A 327 13.26 -19.34 -19.59
CA LEU A 327 12.12 -18.48 -19.30
C LEU A 327 12.08 -17.21 -20.17
N ARG A 328 13.08 -16.98 -21.04
CA ARG A 328 13.14 -15.81 -21.93
C ARG A 328 11.85 -15.64 -22.74
N GLY A 329 11.29 -16.76 -23.20
CA GLY A 329 10.04 -16.80 -23.96
C GLY A 329 8.80 -16.33 -23.19
N ASN A 330 8.84 -16.24 -21.85
CA ASN A 330 7.73 -15.80 -21.00
C ASN A 330 7.62 -14.28 -20.90
N ILE A 331 8.67 -13.52 -21.26
CA ILE A 331 8.70 -12.06 -21.16
C ILE A 331 7.90 -11.43 -22.32
N HIS A 332 7.16 -10.37 -21.99
CA HIS A 332 6.34 -9.64 -22.94
C HIS A 332 7.19 -9.03 -24.07
N PRO A 333 6.79 -9.16 -25.35
CA PRO A 333 7.59 -8.73 -26.51
C PRO A 333 8.05 -7.27 -26.48
N LYS A 334 7.28 -6.37 -25.86
CA LYS A 334 7.64 -4.95 -25.72
C LYS A 334 8.94 -4.72 -24.94
N ARG A 335 9.38 -5.70 -24.14
CA ARG A 335 10.61 -5.63 -23.34
C ARG A 335 11.80 -6.39 -23.97
N LYS A 336 11.67 -6.84 -25.24
CA LYS A 336 12.68 -7.67 -25.92
C LYS A 336 14.10 -7.10 -25.85
N GLY A 337 14.25 -5.77 -25.96
CA GLY A 337 15.56 -5.07 -25.88
C GLY A 337 16.12 -4.92 -24.46
N GLN A 338 15.34 -5.23 -23.43
CA GLN A 338 15.72 -5.09 -22.01
C GLN A 338 16.05 -6.43 -21.35
N ILE A 339 15.93 -7.57 -22.09
CA ILE A 339 16.05 -8.92 -21.50
C ILE A 339 17.52 -9.30 -21.35
N ILE A 340 17.91 -9.64 -20.12
CA ILE A 340 19.16 -10.32 -19.78
C ILE A 340 18.82 -11.80 -19.53
N ALA A 341 19.22 -12.67 -20.45
CA ALA A 341 19.00 -14.11 -20.33
C ALA A 341 20.33 -14.83 -20.03
N TYR A 342 20.39 -15.65 -18.99
CA TYR A 342 21.60 -16.33 -18.53
C TYR A 342 21.46 -17.86 -18.45
#